data_eee5f2e416f3b011cbeab07fa890319c
#
_entry.id   eee5f2e416f3b011cbeab07fa890319c
#
_cell.length_a   1.000
_cell.length_b   1.000
_cell.length_c   1.000
_cell.angle_alpha   90.00
_cell.angle_beta   90.00
_cell.angle_gamma   90.00
#
_symmetry.space_group_name_H-M   'P 1'
#
loop_
_entity.id
_entity.type
_entity.pdbx_description
1 polymer ?
#
loop_
_entity_poly.entity_id
_entity_poly.type
_entity_poly.pdbx_seq_one_letter_code
_entity_poly.pdbx_strand_id
1 'polypeptide(L)'
;MRYLPLTDTDRQAMLGVIGASSIDDLFVDVPEDARQKGPIAGLPMHASEMAVERHFASLARKNLAAGDHPFFLGAGAYKHHVPASVDHLIQRGEFLTAYTPYQPEIAQGTLQMLFEFQTQVARLFGCDVANASMYDGSTACWEAIGMAGRITKRKKAILSPGLHPHYVSVAKTMAKYTGDTLDTALPELSADAGYAELGDKIDAETSCVVVQYPDILGRIADMGELSAQCHA
;
A
#
# COMPACT_ATOMS: atom_id res chain seq x y z
N MET A 1 6.77 -7.11 38.05
CA MET A 1 7.38 -6.51 36.83
C MET A 1 6.31 -6.28 35.79
N ARG A 2 6.30 -5.09 35.16
CA ARG A 2 5.17 -4.63 34.33
C ARG A 2 4.93 -5.42 33.04
N TYR A 3 5.95 -6.10 32.52
CA TYR A 3 5.92 -6.78 31.22
C TYR A 3 6.09 -8.30 31.29
N LEU A 4 6.14 -8.88 32.46
CA LEU A 4 6.17 -10.33 32.61
C LEU A 4 4.73 -10.86 32.70
N PRO A 5 4.46 -12.02 32.09
CA PRO A 5 3.17 -12.68 32.23
C PRO A 5 2.86 -12.96 33.71
N LEU A 6 1.60 -12.80 34.07
CA LEU A 6 1.13 -13.19 35.40
C LEU A 6 1.22 -14.72 35.56
N THR A 7 1.69 -15.15 36.72
CA THR A 7 1.64 -16.57 37.10
C THR A 7 0.23 -16.99 37.50
N ASP A 8 -0.04 -18.27 37.59
CA ASP A 8 -1.33 -18.76 38.07
C ASP A 8 -1.58 -18.35 39.51
N THR A 9 -0.53 -18.28 40.33
CA THR A 9 -0.61 -17.79 41.71
C THR A 9 -1.04 -16.31 41.76
N ASP A 10 -0.48 -15.48 40.90
CA ASP A 10 -0.86 -14.07 40.80
C ASP A 10 -2.32 -13.93 40.39
N ARG A 11 -2.76 -14.73 39.39
CA ARG A 11 -4.17 -14.71 38.93
C ARG A 11 -5.12 -15.13 40.04
N GLN A 12 -4.80 -16.17 40.79
CA GLN A 12 -5.63 -16.62 41.93
C GLN A 12 -5.71 -15.56 43.03
N ALA A 13 -4.60 -14.91 43.34
CA ALA A 13 -4.61 -13.80 44.32
C ALA A 13 -5.49 -12.63 43.86
N MET A 14 -5.42 -12.28 42.58
CA MET A 14 -6.25 -11.22 41.99
C MET A 14 -7.74 -11.59 42.00
N LEU A 15 -8.09 -12.81 41.60
CA LEU A 15 -9.46 -13.34 41.65
C LEU A 15 -10.03 -13.30 43.06
N GLY A 16 -9.20 -13.70 44.09
CA GLY A 16 -9.58 -13.62 45.48
C GLY A 16 -9.91 -12.20 45.96
N VAL A 17 -9.18 -11.20 45.48
CA VAL A 17 -9.47 -9.76 45.76
C VAL A 17 -10.77 -9.29 45.10
N ILE A 18 -11.01 -9.76 43.87
CA ILE A 18 -12.21 -9.42 43.10
C ILE A 18 -13.44 -10.15 43.64
N GLY A 19 -13.28 -11.28 44.29
CA GLY A 19 -14.37 -12.14 44.75
C GLY A 19 -14.92 -13.07 43.68
N ALA A 20 -14.14 -13.37 42.63
CA ALA A 20 -14.46 -14.27 41.54
C ALA A 20 -13.72 -15.61 41.71
N SER A 21 -14.33 -16.72 41.29
CA SER A 21 -13.73 -18.08 41.38
C SER A 21 -12.88 -18.42 40.14
N SER A 22 -13.19 -17.79 39.02
CA SER A 22 -12.50 -18.04 37.76
C SER A 22 -12.43 -16.78 36.90
N ILE A 23 -11.57 -16.79 35.90
CA ILE A 23 -11.51 -15.71 34.87
C ILE A 23 -12.84 -15.64 34.10
N ASP A 24 -13.49 -16.77 33.86
CA ASP A 24 -14.76 -16.83 33.15
C ASP A 24 -15.89 -16.08 33.88
N ASP A 25 -15.83 -16.01 35.21
CA ASP A 25 -16.79 -15.27 36.04
C ASP A 25 -16.72 -13.74 35.81
N LEU A 26 -15.64 -13.25 35.19
CA LEU A 26 -15.48 -11.83 34.85
C LEU A 26 -16.23 -11.41 33.59
N PHE A 27 -16.71 -12.37 32.79
CA PHE A 27 -17.40 -12.13 31.54
C PHE A 27 -18.91 -12.24 31.66
N VAL A 28 -19.48 -11.70 32.75
CA VAL A 28 -20.92 -11.78 33.03
C VAL A 28 -21.81 -11.14 31.98
N ASP A 29 -21.28 -10.13 31.27
CA ASP A 29 -22.01 -9.41 30.23
C ASP A 29 -21.99 -10.11 28.87
N VAL A 30 -21.21 -11.21 28.74
CA VAL A 30 -21.14 -12.00 27.51
C VAL A 30 -22.07 -13.20 27.61
N PRO A 31 -23.10 -13.33 26.72
CA PRO A 31 -23.97 -14.48 26.71
C PRO A 31 -23.18 -15.78 26.59
N GLU A 32 -23.66 -16.86 27.26
CA GLU A 32 -22.92 -18.11 27.34
C GLU A 32 -22.74 -18.79 25.99
N ASP A 33 -23.69 -18.65 25.08
CA ASP A 33 -23.64 -19.15 23.71
C ASP A 33 -22.67 -18.39 22.81
N ALA A 34 -22.36 -17.15 23.16
CA ALA A 34 -21.35 -16.31 22.49
C ALA A 34 -19.93 -16.50 23.05
N ARG A 35 -19.77 -17.23 24.16
CA ARG A 35 -18.45 -17.50 24.74
C ARG A 35 -17.77 -18.65 24.06
N GLN A 36 -16.52 -18.44 23.71
CA GLN A 36 -15.67 -19.53 23.23
C GLN A 36 -15.22 -20.38 24.44
N LYS A 37 -15.57 -21.67 24.43
CA LYS A 37 -15.19 -22.63 25.47
C LYS A 37 -13.86 -23.30 25.11
N GLY A 38 -12.75 -22.73 25.60
CA GLY A 38 -11.42 -23.28 25.42
C GLY A 38 -10.64 -22.75 24.19
N PRO A 39 -9.49 -23.35 23.88
CA PRO A 39 -8.64 -22.91 22.78
C PRO A 39 -9.33 -23.06 21.41
N ILE A 40 -9.01 -22.18 20.48
CA ILE A 40 -9.50 -22.28 19.09
C ILE A 40 -8.94 -23.54 18.45
N ALA A 41 -9.81 -24.40 17.94
CA ALA A 41 -9.40 -25.63 17.29
C ALA A 41 -8.45 -25.34 16.10
N GLY A 42 -7.35 -26.05 16.01
CA GLY A 42 -6.36 -25.90 14.95
C GLY A 42 -5.34 -24.77 15.16
N LEU A 43 -5.47 -23.95 16.20
CA LEU A 43 -4.43 -22.98 16.56
C LEU A 43 -3.52 -23.57 17.65
N PRO A 44 -2.19 -23.39 17.54
CA PRO A 44 -1.26 -23.79 18.59
C PRO A 44 -1.45 -22.94 19.85
N MET A 45 -1.13 -23.52 20.98
CA MET A 45 -1.05 -22.76 22.23
C MET A 45 0.10 -21.76 22.18
N HIS A 46 0.09 -20.78 23.10
CA HIS A 46 1.18 -19.83 23.26
C HIS A 46 2.53 -20.54 23.46
N ALA A 47 3.57 -19.94 22.93
CA ALA A 47 4.93 -20.44 23.05
C ALA A 47 5.84 -19.32 23.60
N SER A 48 7.00 -19.69 24.14
CA SER A 48 8.00 -18.71 24.57
C SER A 48 8.54 -17.94 23.37
N GLU A 49 8.98 -16.70 23.59
CA GLU A 49 9.60 -15.84 22.56
C GLU A 49 10.69 -16.57 21.77
N MET A 50 11.60 -17.24 22.46
CA MET A 50 12.69 -18.03 21.85
C MET A 50 12.16 -19.17 20.96
N ALA A 51 11.06 -19.84 21.35
CA ALA A 51 10.46 -20.90 20.55
C ALA A 51 9.80 -20.34 19.30
N VAL A 52 9.11 -19.20 19.42
CA VAL A 52 8.49 -18.48 18.29
C VAL A 52 9.56 -18.00 17.30
N GLU A 53 10.63 -17.36 17.79
CA GLU A 53 11.76 -16.92 16.99
C GLU A 53 12.39 -18.06 16.20
N ARG A 54 12.69 -19.18 16.86
CA ARG A 54 13.24 -20.37 16.19
C ARG A 54 12.31 -20.94 15.14
N HIS A 55 11.01 -20.95 15.41
CA HIS A 55 10.01 -21.43 14.46
C HIS A 55 9.98 -20.55 13.21
N PHE A 56 9.82 -19.25 13.38
CA PHE A 56 9.78 -18.31 12.24
C PHE A 56 11.12 -18.24 11.49
N ALA A 57 12.25 -18.28 12.17
CA ALA A 57 13.56 -18.38 11.52
C ALA A 57 13.69 -19.67 10.68
N SER A 58 13.08 -20.78 11.11
CA SER A 58 13.07 -22.02 10.33
C SER A 58 12.21 -21.88 9.06
N LEU A 59 11.11 -21.14 9.13
CA LEU A 59 10.26 -20.85 7.97
C LEU A 59 10.94 -19.86 7.01
N ALA A 60 11.56 -18.80 7.54
CA ALA A 60 12.29 -17.81 6.77
C ALA A 60 13.40 -18.45 5.91
N ARG A 61 14.15 -19.40 6.47
CA ARG A 61 15.20 -20.14 5.74
C ARG A 61 14.70 -20.99 4.57
N LYS A 62 13.40 -21.23 4.45
CA LYS A 62 12.81 -21.95 3.31
C LYS A 62 12.52 -21.03 2.14
N ASN A 63 12.61 -19.71 2.33
CA ASN A 63 12.40 -18.72 1.26
C ASN A 63 13.73 -18.41 0.58
N LEU A 64 13.63 -18.15 -0.72
CA LEU A 64 14.73 -17.65 -1.53
C LEU A 64 14.60 -16.12 -1.59
N ALA A 65 15.38 -15.41 -0.77
CA ALA A 65 15.30 -13.97 -0.66
C ALA A 65 16.00 -13.28 -1.85
N ALA A 66 15.35 -12.30 -2.45
CA ALA A 66 15.91 -11.51 -3.55
C ALA A 66 17.20 -10.74 -3.16
N GLY A 67 17.42 -10.49 -1.86
CA GLY A 67 18.64 -9.87 -1.34
C GLY A 67 19.88 -10.73 -1.50
N ASP A 68 19.72 -12.05 -1.40
CA ASP A 68 20.81 -13.02 -1.32
C ASP A 68 21.13 -13.68 -2.65
N HIS A 69 20.31 -13.48 -3.68
CA HIS A 69 20.42 -14.16 -4.95
C HIS A 69 20.23 -13.20 -6.13
N PRO A 70 20.74 -13.55 -7.34
CA PRO A 70 20.36 -12.86 -8.58
C PRO A 70 18.84 -12.89 -8.75
N PHE A 71 18.25 -11.72 -9.04
CA PHE A 71 16.81 -11.54 -9.07
C PHE A 71 16.38 -10.92 -10.39
N PHE A 72 15.62 -11.68 -11.18
CA PHE A 72 15.17 -11.32 -12.53
C PHE A 72 13.66 -11.57 -12.70
N LEU A 73 12.88 -11.53 -11.62
CA LEU A 73 11.44 -11.78 -11.69
C LEU A 73 10.72 -10.72 -12.55
N GLY A 74 11.13 -9.46 -12.48
CA GLY A 74 10.47 -8.39 -13.22
C GLY A 74 9.04 -8.14 -12.72
N ALA A 75 8.13 -7.88 -13.64
CA ALA A 75 6.70 -7.68 -13.36
C ALA A 75 6.40 -6.68 -12.23
N GLY A 76 7.12 -5.57 -12.19
CA GLY A 76 6.96 -4.53 -11.17
C GLY A 76 7.68 -4.79 -9.85
N ALA A 77 8.31 -5.96 -9.67
CA ALA A 77 9.13 -6.26 -8.51
C ALA A 77 10.59 -5.85 -8.78
N TYR A 78 10.98 -4.67 -8.32
CA TYR A 78 12.31 -4.13 -8.52
C TYR A 78 13.15 -4.21 -7.24
N LYS A 79 14.44 -4.46 -7.41
CA LYS A 79 15.40 -4.45 -6.31
C LYS A 79 15.85 -3.01 -6.04
N HIS A 80 15.44 -2.45 -4.91
CA HIS A 80 15.82 -1.10 -4.48
C HIS A 80 16.95 -1.15 -3.44
N HIS A 81 17.91 -0.24 -3.58
CA HIS A 81 18.89 -0.01 -2.52
C HIS A 81 18.32 0.99 -1.50
N VAL A 82 18.29 0.57 -0.23
CA VAL A 82 17.95 1.47 0.89
C VAL A 82 19.23 1.77 1.66
N PRO A 83 19.75 3.01 1.62
CA PRO A 83 20.92 3.40 2.39
C PRO A 83 20.71 3.24 3.89
N ALA A 84 21.75 2.84 4.63
CA ALA A 84 21.69 2.71 6.09
C ALA A 84 21.32 4.03 6.80
N SER A 85 21.63 5.18 6.18
CA SER A 85 21.22 6.49 6.67
C SER A 85 19.71 6.68 6.71
N VAL A 86 18.98 6.07 5.78
CA VAL A 86 17.50 6.12 5.79
C VAL A 86 16.95 5.40 7.02
N ASP A 87 17.42 4.19 7.29
CA ASP A 87 17.01 3.41 8.46
C ASP A 87 17.31 4.16 9.77
N HIS A 88 18.50 4.77 9.87
CA HIS A 88 18.87 5.58 11.02
C HIS A 88 17.97 6.82 11.20
N LEU A 89 17.70 7.55 10.11
CA LEU A 89 16.95 8.80 10.17
C LEU A 89 15.48 8.60 10.50
N ILE A 90 14.83 7.57 9.94
CA ILE A 90 13.40 7.31 10.20
C ILE A 90 13.13 6.87 11.65
N GLN A 91 14.14 6.39 12.36
CA GLN A 91 14.03 5.97 13.77
C GLN A 91 14.23 7.11 14.76
N ARG A 92 14.57 8.32 14.30
CA ARG A 92 14.74 9.47 15.18
C ARG A 92 13.40 9.90 15.77
N GLY A 93 13.40 10.25 17.06
CA GLY A 93 12.17 10.64 17.78
C GLY A 93 11.46 11.85 17.16
N GLU A 94 12.18 12.70 16.44
CA GLU A 94 11.60 13.85 15.73
C GLU A 94 10.66 13.45 14.59
N PHE A 95 10.87 12.27 14.00
CA PHE A 95 10.02 11.72 12.94
C PHE A 95 9.11 10.61 13.46
N LEU A 96 9.60 9.79 14.39
CA LEU A 96 8.86 8.66 14.97
C LEU A 96 8.08 9.11 16.22
N THR A 97 7.19 10.09 16.07
CA THR A 97 6.50 10.68 17.23
C THR A 97 4.99 10.53 17.19
N ALA A 98 4.33 10.93 16.14
CA ALA A 98 2.88 10.87 16.02
C ALA A 98 2.46 10.16 14.75
N TYR A 99 1.43 9.32 14.84
CA TYR A 99 0.84 8.68 13.67
C TYR A 99 0.21 9.71 12.72
N THR A 100 -0.47 10.69 13.28
CA THR A 100 -1.09 11.79 12.54
C THR A 100 -0.86 13.10 13.28
N PRO A 101 -0.52 14.20 12.60
CA PRO A 101 -0.31 15.51 13.20
C PRO A 101 -1.64 16.21 13.51
N TYR A 102 -2.41 15.72 14.46
CA TYR A 102 -3.72 16.27 14.82
C TYR A 102 -3.67 17.68 15.42
N GLN A 103 -2.60 18.01 16.15
CA GLN A 103 -2.42 19.32 16.74
C GLN A 103 -1.38 20.11 15.95
N PRO A 104 -1.82 21.04 15.07
CA PRO A 104 -0.88 21.74 14.17
C PRO A 104 0.18 22.52 14.93
N GLU A 105 -0.13 23.08 16.07
CA GLU A 105 0.82 23.87 16.88
C GLU A 105 1.97 23.02 17.39
N ILE A 106 1.72 21.82 17.88
CA ILE A 106 2.76 20.89 18.35
C ILE A 106 3.47 20.22 17.17
N ALA A 107 2.74 19.97 16.09
CA ALA A 107 3.23 19.23 14.93
C ALA A 107 3.82 20.12 13.81
N GLN A 108 4.18 21.37 14.10
CA GLN A 108 4.67 22.32 13.11
C GLN A 108 5.85 21.78 12.27
N GLY A 109 6.83 21.16 12.92
CA GLY A 109 7.98 20.57 12.22
C GLY A 109 7.60 19.44 11.27
N THR A 110 6.70 18.55 11.69
CA THR A 110 6.17 17.47 10.84
C THR A 110 5.40 18.03 9.65
N LEU A 111 4.56 19.03 9.85
CA LEU A 111 3.81 19.67 8.78
C LEU A 111 4.74 20.38 7.79
N GLN A 112 5.76 21.09 8.27
CA GLN A 112 6.77 21.71 7.40
C GLN A 112 7.51 20.66 6.58
N MET A 113 7.91 19.54 7.17
CA MET A 113 8.58 18.44 6.47
C MET A 113 7.69 17.88 5.34
N LEU A 114 6.39 17.74 5.56
CA LEU A 114 5.44 17.29 4.54
C LEU A 114 5.37 18.29 3.37
N PHE A 115 5.33 19.60 3.63
CA PHE A 115 5.38 20.62 2.58
C PHE A 115 6.69 20.57 1.79
N GLU A 116 7.83 20.42 2.47
CA GLU A 116 9.13 20.31 1.82
C GLU A 116 9.21 19.03 0.96
N PHE A 117 8.70 17.92 1.44
CA PHE A 117 8.61 16.66 0.68
C PHE A 117 7.79 16.86 -0.60
N GLN A 118 6.60 17.45 -0.51
CA GLN A 118 5.76 17.75 -1.67
C GLN A 118 6.50 18.62 -2.69
N THR A 119 7.21 19.64 -2.24
CA THR A 119 8.01 20.52 -3.08
C THR A 119 9.13 19.76 -3.79
N GLN A 120 9.84 18.87 -3.07
CA GLN A 120 10.91 18.06 -3.65
C GLN A 120 10.38 17.09 -4.71
N VAL A 121 9.28 16.41 -4.42
CA VAL A 121 8.63 15.49 -5.37
C VAL A 121 8.16 16.25 -6.62
N ALA A 122 7.48 17.39 -6.47
CA ALA A 122 7.04 18.20 -7.59
C ALA A 122 8.22 18.60 -8.50
N ARG A 123 9.33 19.07 -7.91
CA ARG A 123 10.56 19.42 -8.65
C ARG A 123 11.20 18.21 -9.35
N LEU A 124 11.24 17.06 -8.68
CA LEU A 124 11.84 15.84 -9.23
C LEU A 124 11.10 15.36 -10.48
N PHE A 125 9.78 15.49 -10.49
CA PHE A 125 8.94 15.06 -11.61
C PHE A 125 8.58 16.18 -12.59
N GLY A 126 8.99 17.42 -12.34
CA GLY A 126 8.66 18.57 -13.20
C GLY A 126 7.18 18.94 -13.17
N CYS A 127 6.50 18.65 -12.05
CA CYS A 127 5.10 19.01 -11.84
C CYS A 127 4.97 20.32 -11.05
N ASP A 128 3.86 21.02 -11.20
CA ASP A 128 3.59 22.24 -10.43
C ASP A 128 3.32 21.94 -8.95
N VAL A 129 2.65 20.83 -8.68
CA VAL A 129 2.28 20.39 -7.33
C VAL A 129 2.40 18.87 -7.18
N ALA A 130 2.61 18.43 -5.95
CA ALA A 130 2.50 17.03 -5.56
C ALA A 130 1.73 16.94 -4.24
N ASN A 131 1.07 15.81 -3.99
CA ASN A 131 0.51 15.51 -2.68
C ASN A 131 1.59 14.95 -1.74
N ALA A 132 1.29 14.86 -0.45
CA ALA A 132 2.23 14.30 0.53
C ALA A 132 2.37 12.77 0.38
N SER A 133 1.26 12.06 0.20
CA SER A 133 1.25 10.62 -0.09
C SER A 133 -0.14 10.16 -0.52
N MET A 134 -0.16 8.99 -1.16
CA MET A 134 -1.36 8.19 -1.40
C MET A 134 -1.18 6.82 -0.73
N TYR A 135 -2.26 6.06 -0.60
CA TYR A 135 -2.22 4.78 0.10
C TYR A 135 -1.28 3.77 -0.59
N ASP A 136 -1.41 3.63 -1.89
CA ASP A 136 -0.50 2.88 -2.76
C ASP A 136 -0.55 3.41 -4.20
N GLY A 137 0.32 2.87 -5.08
CA GLY A 137 0.39 3.32 -6.47
C GLY A 137 -0.87 3.01 -7.28
N SER A 138 -1.59 1.92 -6.97
CA SER A 138 -2.81 1.56 -7.70
C SER A 138 -3.97 2.48 -7.35
N THR A 139 -4.13 2.84 -6.08
CA THR A 139 -5.13 3.83 -5.65
C THR A 139 -4.75 5.23 -6.12
N ALA A 140 -3.46 5.59 -6.13
CA ALA A 140 -3.00 6.85 -6.70
C ALA A 140 -3.35 6.98 -8.19
N CYS A 141 -3.15 5.91 -8.95
CA CYS A 141 -3.53 5.85 -10.36
C CYS A 141 -5.05 6.04 -10.54
N TRP A 142 -5.86 5.35 -9.74
CA TRP A 142 -7.31 5.51 -9.78
C TRP A 142 -7.78 6.92 -9.40
N GLU A 143 -7.20 7.51 -8.37
CA GLU A 143 -7.51 8.88 -7.97
C GLU A 143 -7.16 9.90 -9.06
N ALA A 144 -6.07 9.68 -9.80
CA ALA A 144 -5.71 10.50 -10.95
C ALA A 144 -6.75 10.37 -12.09
N ILE A 145 -7.21 9.16 -12.39
CA ILE A 145 -8.29 8.92 -13.35
C ILE A 145 -9.57 9.66 -12.91
N GLY A 146 -9.97 9.49 -11.65
CA GLY A 146 -11.14 10.16 -11.10
C GLY A 146 -11.02 11.70 -11.12
N MET A 147 -9.82 12.23 -10.86
CA MET A 147 -9.53 13.66 -10.94
C MET A 147 -9.68 14.17 -12.39
N ALA A 148 -9.10 13.47 -13.36
CA ALA A 148 -9.25 13.79 -14.78
C ALA A 148 -10.72 13.80 -15.21
N GLY A 149 -11.49 12.78 -14.78
CA GLY A 149 -12.93 12.71 -15.05
C GLY A 149 -13.72 13.89 -14.45
N ARG A 150 -13.36 14.31 -13.23
CA ARG A 150 -13.99 15.47 -12.58
C ARG A 150 -13.67 16.80 -13.30
N ILE A 151 -12.45 16.95 -13.79
CA ILE A 151 -12.01 18.15 -14.51
C ILE A 151 -12.65 18.22 -15.90
N THR A 152 -12.57 17.15 -16.67
CA THR A 152 -13.05 17.08 -18.05
C THR A 152 -14.56 16.88 -18.15
N LYS A 153 -15.23 16.43 -17.09
CA LYS A 153 -16.62 15.95 -17.06
C LYS A 153 -16.88 14.76 -17.99
N ARG A 154 -15.85 13.99 -18.28
CA ARG A 154 -15.88 12.79 -19.13
C ARG A 154 -15.63 11.54 -18.27
N LYS A 155 -16.06 10.35 -18.75
CA LYS A 155 -16.04 9.11 -17.97
C LYS A 155 -15.20 7.99 -18.57
N LYS A 156 -14.65 8.17 -19.75
CA LYS A 156 -13.82 7.16 -20.41
C LYS A 156 -12.35 7.40 -20.12
N ALA A 157 -11.65 6.40 -19.59
CA ALA A 157 -10.21 6.40 -19.47
C ALA A 157 -9.60 5.29 -20.33
N ILE A 158 -8.51 5.57 -21.01
CA ILE A 158 -7.75 4.60 -21.83
C ILE A 158 -6.53 4.20 -21.02
N LEU A 159 -6.38 2.89 -20.77
CA LEU A 159 -5.24 2.35 -20.03
C LEU A 159 -4.30 1.62 -20.99
N SER A 160 -3.03 2.04 -21.01
CA SER A 160 -2.00 1.38 -21.81
C SER A 160 -1.89 -0.11 -21.49
N PRO A 161 -1.71 -0.99 -22.49
CA PRO A 161 -1.40 -2.38 -22.27
C PRO A 161 -0.12 -2.61 -21.46
N GLY A 162 0.80 -1.64 -21.46
CA GLY A 162 2.02 -1.67 -20.67
C GLY A 162 1.87 -1.27 -19.20
N LEU A 163 0.66 -0.98 -18.74
CA LEU A 163 0.40 -0.66 -17.33
C LEU A 163 0.45 -1.92 -16.47
N HIS A 164 0.94 -1.78 -15.24
CA HIS A 164 1.01 -2.89 -14.27
C HIS A 164 -0.36 -3.57 -14.10
N PRO A 165 -0.47 -4.91 -14.23
CA PRO A 165 -1.75 -5.63 -14.22
C PRO A 165 -2.58 -5.42 -12.96
N HIS A 166 -1.94 -5.27 -11.79
CA HIS A 166 -2.65 -4.98 -10.54
C HIS A 166 -3.31 -3.60 -10.57
N TYR A 167 -2.68 -2.60 -11.19
CA TYR A 167 -3.27 -1.26 -11.35
C TYR A 167 -4.50 -1.32 -12.23
N VAL A 168 -4.41 -2.05 -13.35
CA VAL A 168 -5.56 -2.29 -14.23
C VAL A 168 -6.69 -3.00 -13.49
N SER A 169 -6.37 -4.00 -12.66
CA SER A 169 -7.36 -4.74 -11.87
C SER A 169 -8.07 -3.85 -10.85
N VAL A 170 -7.34 -3.01 -10.14
CA VAL A 170 -7.91 -2.03 -9.19
C VAL A 170 -8.80 -1.03 -9.94
N ALA A 171 -8.30 -0.44 -11.03
CA ALA A 171 -9.06 0.50 -11.84
C ALA A 171 -10.39 -0.13 -12.35
N LYS A 172 -10.34 -1.36 -12.86
CA LYS A 172 -11.55 -2.11 -13.29
C LYS A 172 -12.55 -2.31 -12.14
N THR A 173 -12.05 -2.63 -10.95
CA THR A 173 -12.92 -2.80 -9.79
C THR A 173 -13.60 -1.48 -9.42
N MET A 174 -12.85 -0.42 -9.37
CA MET A 174 -13.40 0.90 -9.01
C MET A 174 -14.37 1.42 -10.07
N ALA A 175 -14.02 1.34 -11.35
CA ALA A 175 -14.86 1.78 -12.47
C ALA A 175 -16.24 1.09 -12.48
N LYS A 176 -16.28 -0.20 -12.10
CA LYS A 176 -17.53 -0.94 -11.97
C LYS A 176 -18.54 -0.28 -11.02
N TYR A 177 -18.05 0.37 -9.96
CA TYR A 177 -18.91 0.96 -8.94
C TYR A 177 -19.13 2.46 -9.12
N THR A 178 -18.27 3.14 -9.86
CA THR A 178 -18.41 4.59 -10.17
C THR A 178 -19.12 4.85 -11.48
N GLY A 179 -19.28 3.82 -12.32
CA GLY A 179 -19.90 3.95 -13.64
C GLY A 179 -18.98 4.59 -14.69
N ASP A 180 -17.67 4.56 -14.46
CA ASP A 180 -16.67 4.96 -15.44
C ASP A 180 -16.41 3.84 -16.45
N THR A 181 -15.99 4.22 -17.65
CA THR A 181 -15.63 3.27 -18.72
C THR A 181 -14.12 3.19 -18.87
N LEU A 182 -13.59 1.98 -18.93
CA LEU A 182 -12.16 1.75 -19.16
C LEU A 182 -11.93 1.02 -20.48
N ASP A 183 -11.14 1.61 -21.37
CA ASP A 183 -10.57 0.91 -22.52
C ASP A 183 -9.22 0.31 -22.10
N THR A 184 -9.12 -1.01 -22.11
CA THR A 184 -7.93 -1.74 -21.66
C THR A 184 -7.61 -2.88 -22.61
N ALA A 185 -6.33 -3.15 -22.81
CA ALA A 185 -5.85 -4.33 -23.50
C ALA A 185 -4.86 -5.13 -22.63
N LEU A 186 -4.58 -6.36 -23.02
CA LEU A 186 -3.52 -7.14 -22.39
C LEU A 186 -2.15 -6.69 -22.93
N PRO A 187 -1.07 -6.78 -22.12
CA PRO A 187 0.27 -6.52 -22.60
C PRO A 187 0.64 -7.47 -23.73
N GLU A 188 1.15 -6.94 -24.82
CA GLU A 188 1.73 -7.72 -25.90
C GLU A 188 3.24 -7.74 -25.77
N LEU A 189 3.87 -8.89 -26.08
CA LEU A 189 5.31 -9.07 -26.02
C LEU A 189 6.04 -8.52 -27.26
N SER A 190 5.34 -7.84 -28.16
CA SER A 190 5.93 -7.18 -29.31
C SER A 190 6.94 -6.10 -28.89
N ALA A 191 7.88 -5.79 -29.77
CA ALA A 191 8.89 -4.74 -29.51
C ALA A 191 8.29 -3.33 -29.45
N ASP A 192 7.11 -3.12 -30.02
CA ASP A 192 6.40 -1.85 -30.04
C ASP A 192 5.56 -1.70 -28.75
N ALA A 193 5.62 -0.52 -28.14
CA ALA A 193 4.85 -0.20 -26.95
C ALA A 193 3.37 0.14 -27.25
N GLY A 194 2.98 0.24 -28.53
CA GLY A 194 1.60 0.49 -28.93
C GLY A 194 1.06 1.88 -28.54
N TYR A 195 1.92 2.87 -28.30
CA TYR A 195 1.46 4.20 -27.87
C TYR A 195 0.74 4.97 -28.99
N ALA A 196 1.10 4.74 -30.25
CA ALA A 196 0.39 5.31 -31.40
C ALA A 196 -1.07 4.83 -31.44
N GLU A 197 -1.30 3.55 -31.22
CA GLU A 197 -2.65 2.95 -31.17
C GLU A 197 -3.51 3.50 -30.02
N LEU A 198 -2.88 4.00 -28.94
CA LEU A 198 -3.63 4.67 -27.86
C LEU A 198 -4.19 6.01 -28.32
N GLY A 199 -3.44 6.74 -29.15
CA GLY A 199 -3.90 8.00 -29.75
C GLY A 199 -5.15 7.82 -30.61
N ASP A 200 -5.21 6.76 -31.41
CA ASP A 200 -6.35 6.43 -32.27
C ASP A 200 -7.66 6.15 -31.47
N LYS A 201 -7.54 5.80 -30.20
CA LYS A 201 -8.68 5.51 -29.31
C LYS A 201 -9.24 6.74 -28.60
N ILE A 202 -8.56 7.87 -28.71
CA ILE A 202 -8.99 9.14 -28.08
C ILE A 202 -10.22 9.68 -28.82
N ASP A 203 -11.27 9.96 -28.07
CA ASP A 203 -12.51 10.54 -28.56
C ASP A 203 -13.05 11.61 -27.61
N ALA A 204 -14.20 12.19 -27.96
CA ALA A 204 -14.83 13.24 -27.17
C ALA A 204 -15.24 12.82 -25.74
N GLU A 205 -15.38 11.53 -25.48
CA GLU A 205 -15.73 10.98 -24.16
C GLU A 205 -14.49 10.66 -23.31
N THR A 206 -13.30 10.73 -23.90
CA THR A 206 -12.05 10.38 -23.23
C THR A 206 -11.66 11.45 -22.21
N SER A 207 -11.52 11.05 -20.95
CA SER A 207 -11.07 11.91 -19.83
C SER A 207 -9.55 11.94 -19.70
N CYS A 208 -8.90 10.80 -19.91
CA CYS A 208 -7.45 10.67 -19.82
C CYS A 208 -6.93 9.40 -20.50
N VAL A 209 -5.64 9.41 -20.77
CA VAL A 209 -4.85 8.23 -21.13
C VAL A 209 -3.84 7.96 -20.02
N VAL A 210 -3.76 6.72 -19.56
CA VAL A 210 -2.83 6.30 -18.51
C VAL A 210 -1.73 5.43 -19.10
N VAL A 211 -0.50 5.83 -18.90
CA VAL A 211 0.70 5.12 -19.36
C VAL A 211 1.64 4.86 -18.20
N GLN A 212 2.47 3.84 -18.30
CA GLN A 212 3.56 3.56 -17.38
C GLN A 212 4.89 3.72 -18.12
N TYR A 213 5.85 4.34 -17.46
CA TYR A 213 7.16 4.60 -18.07
C TYR A 213 8.32 4.35 -17.07
N PRO A 214 9.25 3.44 -17.33
CA PRO A 214 9.15 2.38 -18.34
C PRO A 214 7.92 1.51 -18.12
N ASP A 215 7.40 0.87 -19.18
CA ASP A 215 6.22 0.02 -19.04
C ASP A 215 6.54 -1.29 -18.27
N ILE A 216 5.53 -2.12 -18.02
CA ILE A 216 5.68 -3.38 -17.25
C ILE A 216 6.68 -4.36 -17.90
N LEU A 217 6.93 -4.24 -19.19
CA LEU A 217 7.89 -5.04 -19.94
C LEU A 217 9.27 -4.35 -20.07
N GLY A 218 9.45 -3.18 -19.46
CA GLY A 218 10.69 -2.41 -19.48
C GLY A 218 10.92 -1.61 -20.76
N ARG A 219 9.89 -1.39 -21.57
CA ARG A 219 9.99 -0.64 -22.83
C ARG A 219 9.97 0.86 -22.56
N ILE A 220 10.72 1.58 -23.39
CA ILE A 220 10.87 3.03 -23.35
C ILE A 220 10.48 3.56 -24.73
N ALA A 221 9.62 4.55 -24.77
CA ALA A 221 9.20 5.22 -26.02
C ALA A 221 8.99 6.71 -25.80
N ASP A 222 9.09 7.48 -26.87
CA ASP A 222 8.72 8.91 -26.84
C ASP A 222 7.19 9.02 -26.78
N MET A 223 6.70 9.78 -25.82
CA MET A 223 5.27 10.01 -25.59
C MET A 223 4.83 11.42 -26.07
N GLY A 224 5.71 12.18 -26.70
CA GLY A 224 5.45 13.56 -27.09
C GLY A 224 4.21 13.71 -27.98
N GLU A 225 4.08 12.85 -28.99
CA GLU A 225 2.94 12.86 -29.90
C GLU A 225 1.63 12.48 -29.19
N LEU A 226 1.64 11.40 -28.40
CA LEU A 226 0.48 10.99 -27.60
C LEU A 226 0.06 12.09 -26.63
N SER A 227 1.01 12.73 -25.96
CA SER A 227 0.76 13.85 -25.06
C SER A 227 0.10 15.02 -25.79
N ALA A 228 0.61 15.37 -26.96
CA ALA A 228 0.02 16.46 -27.79
C ALA A 228 -1.43 16.12 -28.19
N GLN A 229 -1.71 14.89 -28.59
CA GLN A 229 -3.07 14.44 -28.92
C GLN A 229 -4.02 14.49 -27.73
N CYS A 230 -3.54 14.16 -26.52
CA CYS A 230 -4.36 14.23 -25.30
C CYS A 230 -4.72 15.67 -24.89
N HIS A 231 -3.90 16.66 -25.28
CA HIS A 231 -4.08 18.07 -24.90
C HIS A 231 -4.79 18.89 -25.99
N ALA A 232 -5.01 18.34 -27.18
CA ALA A 232 -5.71 19.01 -28.28
C ALA A 232 -7.24 18.93 -28.12
#